data_de3d7c71bf2f68970c19ec2117c78776
#
_entry.id   de3d7c71bf2f68970c19ec2117c78776
#
_cell.length_a   1.000
_cell.length_b   1.000
_cell.length_c   1.000
_cell.angle_alpha   90.00
_cell.angle_beta   90.00
_cell.angle_gamma   90.00
#
_symmetry.space_group_name_H-M   'P 1'
#
loop_
_entity.id
_entity.type
_entity.pdbx_description
1 polymer ?
#
loop_
_entity_poly.entity_id
_entity_poly.type
_entity_poly.pdbx_seq_one_letter_code
_entity_poly.pdbx_strand_id
1 'polypeptide(L)'
;KKASPSKGVIRENFDPENLALQYKNGGASCLSVLTDTKFFQGKDFYVKLVRDTVSLPILRKDFIIDPYQVLESRALGADCILLIMAALSDKQAIELEDAASSYDLDVLVEVHNEIELERAFRLKTKLVGINNRNLKTLKVDIAMTEELAPKVPFDYILVSESGLYAKSDLARMASVGANCFLIGEAFMRQENVELAVKTMLD
;
A
#
# COMPACT_ATOMS: atom_id res chain seq x y z
N LYS A 1 -10.17 1.33 -2.13
CA LYS A 1 -10.55 0.93 -0.75
C LYS A 1 -12.01 1.26 -0.49
N LYS A 2 -12.86 0.24 -0.48
CA LYS A 2 -14.31 0.41 -0.24
C LYS A 2 -14.63 0.61 1.25
N ALA A 3 -14.02 -0.18 2.11
CA ALA A 3 -14.26 -0.22 3.54
C ALA A 3 -12.97 -0.40 4.35
N SER A 4 -13.05 -0.30 5.67
CA SER A 4 -11.97 -0.66 6.58
C SER A 4 -12.50 -1.07 7.96
N PRO A 5 -11.73 -1.87 8.74
CA PRO A 5 -12.13 -2.26 10.09
C PRO A 5 -12.38 -1.09 11.03
N SER A 6 -11.63 0.01 10.88
CA SER A 6 -11.72 1.18 11.76
C SER A 6 -12.81 2.17 11.39
N LYS A 7 -13.36 2.12 10.16
CA LYS A 7 -14.27 3.15 9.63
C LYS A 7 -15.56 2.57 8.99
N GLY A 8 -15.67 1.25 8.90
CA GLY A 8 -16.76 0.61 8.16
C GLY A 8 -16.70 0.93 6.66
N VAL A 9 -17.84 1.05 6.02
CA VAL A 9 -17.93 1.46 4.61
C VAL A 9 -17.51 2.92 4.46
N ILE A 10 -16.53 3.18 3.62
CA ILE A 10 -16.00 4.52 3.33
C ILE A 10 -16.66 5.09 2.07
N ARG A 11 -16.91 4.23 1.08
CA ARG A 11 -17.53 4.62 -0.19
C ARG A 11 -18.58 3.58 -0.60
N GLU A 12 -19.86 3.95 -0.54
CA GLU A 12 -20.96 3.06 -0.89
C GLU A 12 -20.98 2.76 -2.38
N ASN A 13 -20.98 3.82 -3.20
CA ASN A 13 -20.90 3.74 -4.66
C ASN A 13 -19.44 3.52 -5.08
N PHE A 14 -18.98 2.27 -4.97
CA PHE A 14 -17.63 1.88 -5.28
C PHE A 14 -17.53 1.32 -6.69
N ASP A 15 -17.00 2.13 -7.60
CA ASP A 15 -16.72 1.79 -9.00
C ASP A 15 -15.20 1.80 -9.21
N PRO A 16 -14.53 0.63 -9.26
CA PRO A 16 -13.07 0.57 -9.35
C PRO A 16 -12.52 1.11 -10.68
N GLU A 17 -13.25 0.99 -11.79
CA GLU A 17 -12.81 1.47 -13.10
C GLU A 17 -12.81 3.01 -13.12
N ASN A 18 -13.92 3.63 -12.74
CA ASN A 18 -14.02 5.08 -12.65
C ASN A 18 -13.03 5.67 -11.64
N LEU A 19 -12.86 5.02 -10.49
CA LEU A 19 -11.89 5.45 -9.49
C LEU A 19 -10.45 5.37 -10.03
N ALA A 20 -10.10 4.30 -10.75
CA ALA A 20 -8.77 4.16 -11.36
C ALA A 20 -8.47 5.31 -12.35
N LEU A 21 -9.46 5.69 -13.17
CA LEU A 21 -9.34 6.85 -14.07
C LEU A 21 -9.16 8.16 -13.30
N GLN A 22 -9.94 8.39 -12.24
CA GLN A 22 -9.82 9.59 -11.41
C GLN A 22 -8.44 9.68 -10.75
N TYR A 23 -7.90 8.59 -10.20
CA TYR A 23 -6.55 8.56 -9.64
C TYR A 23 -5.49 8.85 -10.71
N LYS A 24 -5.57 8.20 -11.87
CA LYS A 24 -4.67 8.43 -13.00
C LYS A 24 -4.69 9.89 -13.44
N ASN A 25 -5.88 10.45 -13.67
CA ASN A 25 -6.06 11.84 -14.10
C ASN A 25 -5.61 12.84 -13.02
N GLY A 26 -5.73 12.44 -11.74
CA GLY A 26 -5.25 13.19 -10.60
C GLY A 26 -3.73 13.24 -10.46
N GLY A 27 -3.00 12.38 -11.18
CA GLY A 27 -1.53 12.33 -11.15
C GLY A 27 -0.96 11.27 -10.22
N ALA A 28 -1.75 10.27 -9.82
CA ALA A 28 -1.22 9.13 -9.07
C ALA A 28 -0.19 8.35 -9.91
N SER A 29 0.93 7.99 -9.29
CA SER A 29 2.01 7.23 -9.95
C SER A 29 1.74 5.73 -9.99
N CYS A 30 1.04 5.19 -8.98
CA CYS A 30 0.68 3.78 -8.82
C CYS A 30 -0.70 3.68 -8.19
N LEU A 31 -1.33 2.50 -8.31
CA LEU A 31 -2.61 2.22 -7.67
C LEU A 31 -2.49 1.06 -6.69
N SER A 32 -3.07 1.21 -5.50
CA SER A 32 -3.20 0.14 -4.53
C SER A 32 -4.65 -0.35 -4.50
N VAL A 33 -4.84 -1.64 -4.83
CA VAL A 33 -6.16 -2.27 -4.93
C VAL A 33 -6.32 -3.28 -3.80
N LEU A 34 -7.26 -3.01 -2.89
CA LEU A 34 -7.60 -3.92 -1.80
C LEU A 34 -8.45 -5.07 -2.30
N THR A 35 -7.98 -6.29 -2.06
CA THR A 35 -8.66 -7.53 -2.47
C THR A 35 -9.25 -8.31 -1.31
N ASP A 36 -8.80 -8.10 -0.08
CA ASP A 36 -9.39 -8.74 1.11
C ASP A 36 -10.89 -8.43 1.24
N THR A 37 -11.70 -9.47 1.25
CA THR A 37 -13.16 -9.35 1.31
C THR A 37 -13.65 -9.08 2.73
N LYS A 38 -13.06 -9.75 3.72
CA LYS A 38 -13.54 -9.77 5.10
C LYS A 38 -13.45 -8.40 5.78
N PHE A 39 -12.30 -7.75 5.66
CA PHE A 39 -12.01 -6.52 6.40
C PHE A 39 -12.18 -5.24 5.55
N PHE A 40 -12.00 -5.36 4.23
CA PHE A 40 -11.97 -4.19 3.35
C PHE A 40 -13.06 -4.21 2.27
N GLN A 41 -13.89 -5.26 2.21
CA GLN A 41 -14.89 -5.48 1.17
C GLN A 41 -14.28 -5.40 -0.25
N GLY A 42 -13.04 -5.84 -0.38
CA GLY A 42 -12.33 -5.98 -1.63
C GLY A 42 -12.80 -7.19 -2.43
N LYS A 43 -12.27 -7.34 -3.62
CA LYS A 43 -12.45 -8.52 -4.49
C LYS A 43 -11.23 -8.66 -5.38
N ASP A 44 -10.75 -9.87 -5.58
CA ASP A 44 -9.60 -10.16 -6.46
C ASP A 44 -9.78 -9.58 -7.85
N PHE A 45 -10.96 -9.73 -8.39
CA PHE A 45 -11.28 -9.28 -9.72
C PHE A 45 -11.20 -7.75 -9.91
N TYR A 46 -11.14 -6.95 -8.83
CA TYR A 46 -10.92 -5.50 -8.94
C TYR A 46 -9.53 -5.17 -9.50
N VAL A 47 -8.52 -6.01 -9.24
CA VAL A 47 -7.17 -5.84 -9.84
C VAL A 47 -7.27 -5.92 -11.36
N LYS A 48 -7.99 -6.91 -11.88
CA LYS A 48 -8.19 -7.06 -13.33
C LYS A 48 -8.95 -5.88 -13.92
N LEU A 49 -10.05 -5.44 -13.31
CA LEU A 49 -10.80 -4.26 -13.79
C LEU A 49 -9.92 -3.01 -13.88
N VAL A 50 -9.12 -2.76 -12.83
CA VAL A 50 -8.20 -1.62 -12.79
C VAL A 50 -7.11 -1.77 -13.87
N ARG A 51 -6.54 -2.96 -14.04
CA ARG A 51 -5.53 -3.24 -15.08
C ARG A 51 -6.07 -3.00 -16.49
N ASP A 52 -7.30 -3.45 -16.75
CA ASP A 52 -7.94 -3.26 -18.07
C ASP A 52 -8.27 -1.77 -18.34
N THR A 53 -8.37 -0.95 -17.30
CA THR A 53 -8.74 0.47 -17.38
C THR A 53 -7.54 1.42 -17.49
N VAL A 54 -6.43 1.13 -16.78
CA VAL A 54 -5.28 2.02 -16.72
C VAL A 54 -3.95 1.26 -16.84
N SER A 55 -2.91 1.97 -17.32
CA SER A 55 -1.55 1.43 -17.46
C SER A 55 -0.65 1.67 -16.25
N LEU A 56 -1.17 2.27 -15.17
CA LEU A 56 -0.38 2.52 -13.95
C LEU A 56 0.01 1.19 -13.28
N PRO A 57 1.18 1.13 -12.61
CA PRO A 57 1.54 -0.01 -11.77
C PRO A 57 0.50 -0.25 -10.67
N ILE A 58 0.22 -1.52 -10.40
CA ILE A 58 -0.81 -1.95 -9.45
C ILE A 58 -0.19 -2.77 -8.32
N LEU A 59 -0.36 -2.29 -7.09
CA LEU A 59 -0.12 -3.06 -5.87
C LEU A 59 -1.41 -3.84 -5.51
N ARG A 60 -1.35 -5.18 -5.48
CA ARG A 60 -2.38 -5.99 -4.80
C ARG A 60 -2.18 -5.87 -3.30
N LYS A 61 -3.08 -5.16 -2.63
CA LYS A 61 -3.04 -4.97 -1.18
C LYS A 61 -3.95 -6.00 -0.51
N ASP A 62 -3.33 -7.06 -0.02
CA ASP A 62 -3.99 -8.18 0.66
C ASP A 62 -3.08 -8.76 1.74
N PHE A 63 -3.57 -9.72 2.53
CA PHE A 63 -2.78 -10.56 3.42
C PHE A 63 -2.19 -11.73 2.64
N ILE A 64 -1.02 -11.53 2.04
CA ILE A 64 -0.30 -12.56 1.28
C ILE A 64 0.46 -13.45 2.26
N ILE A 65 0.04 -14.71 2.38
CA ILE A 65 0.58 -15.70 3.33
C ILE A 65 0.92 -17.04 2.69
N ASP A 66 0.60 -17.21 1.41
CA ASP A 66 0.78 -18.45 0.64
C ASP A 66 1.35 -18.13 -0.75
N PRO A 67 2.34 -18.88 -1.27
CA PRO A 67 2.90 -18.68 -2.61
C PRO A 67 1.85 -18.74 -3.74
N TYR A 68 0.75 -19.46 -3.57
CA TYR A 68 -0.36 -19.47 -4.52
C TYR A 68 -0.93 -18.05 -4.74
N GLN A 69 -1.06 -17.25 -3.66
CA GLN A 69 -1.57 -15.88 -3.78
C GLN A 69 -0.62 -14.98 -4.57
N VAL A 70 0.68 -15.29 -4.59
CA VAL A 70 1.68 -14.58 -5.41
C VAL A 70 1.42 -14.84 -6.89
N LEU A 71 1.29 -16.11 -7.29
CA LEU A 71 0.93 -16.51 -8.65
C LEU A 71 -0.40 -15.90 -9.07
N GLU A 72 -1.41 -15.97 -8.22
CA GLU A 72 -2.73 -15.37 -8.43
C GLU A 72 -2.63 -13.85 -8.65
N SER A 73 -1.81 -13.15 -7.87
CA SER A 73 -1.58 -11.70 -8.02
C SER A 73 -1.07 -11.36 -9.42
N ARG A 74 -0.11 -12.14 -9.92
CA ARG A 74 0.40 -11.97 -11.28
C ARG A 74 -0.68 -12.25 -12.34
N ALA A 75 -1.43 -13.34 -12.18
CA ALA A 75 -2.51 -13.71 -13.09
C ALA A 75 -3.63 -12.65 -13.15
N LEU A 76 -3.90 -11.97 -12.06
CA LEU A 76 -4.85 -10.86 -11.97
C LEU A 76 -4.34 -9.57 -12.62
N GLY A 77 -3.03 -9.47 -12.88
CA GLY A 77 -2.40 -8.29 -13.50
C GLY A 77 -1.79 -7.30 -12.52
N ALA A 78 -1.47 -7.73 -11.29
CA ALA A 78 -0.68 -6.91 -10.37
C ALA A 78 0.79 -6.82 -10.83
N ASP A 79 1.45 -5.73 -10.47
CA ASP A 79 2.88 -5.51 -10.67
C ASP A 79 3.66 -5.64 -9.35
N CYS A 80 2.96 -5.47 -8.23
CA CYS A 80 3.54 -5.49 -6.89
C CYS A 80 2.60 -6.20 -5.91
N ILE A 81 3.17 -6.89 -4.94
CA ILE A 81 2.45 -7.47 -3.79
C ILE A 81 2.87 -6.84 -2.48
N LEU A 82 2.04 -7.02 -1.45
CA LEU A 82 2.31 -6.57 -0.09
C LEU A 82 2.74 -7.74 0.78
N LEU A 83 3.88 -7.61 1.47
CA LEU A 83 4.29 -8.52 2.54
C LEU A 83 4.27 -7.78 3.88
N ILE A 84 3.41 -8.21 4.80
CA ILE A 84 3.23 -7.58 6.10
C ILE A 84 4.07 -8.34 7.14
N MET A 85 5.15 -7.74 7.63
CA MET A 85 6.08 -8.41 8.56
C MET A 85 5.42 -8.82 9.86
N ALA A 86 4.40 -8.10 10.30
CA ALA A 86 3.60 -8.46 11.48
C ALA A 86 2.82 -9.77 11.31
N ALA A 87 2.50 -10.18 10.08
CA ALA A 87 1.72 -11.37 9.77
C ALA A 87 2.56 -12.59 9.36
N LEU A 88 3.88 -12.40 9.11
CA LEU A 88 4.75 -13.41 8.53
C LEU A 88 5.92 -13.75 9.46
N SER A 89 6.34 -15.00 9.45
CA SER A 89 7.68 -15.38 9.91
C SER A 89 8.73 -14.98 8.87
N ASP A 90 10.01 -14.89 9.28
CA ASP A 90 11.10 -14.56 8.36
C ASP A 90 11.19 -15.56 7.20
N LYS A 91 11.01 -16.86 7.50
CA LYS A 91 11.03 -17.91 6.48
C LYS A 91 9.92 -17.73 5.45
N GLN A 92 8.69 -17.43 5.90
CA GLN A 92 7.56 -17.19 4.99
C GLN A 92 7.79 -15.93 4.14
N ALA A 93 8.30 -14.85 4.74
CA ALA A 93 8.56 -13.62 4.00
C ALA A 93 9.58 -13.83 2.87
N ILE A 94 10.67 -14.57 3.14
CA ILE A 94 11.67 -14.94 2.13
C ILE A 94 11.06 -15.83 1.04
N GLU A 95 10.29 -16.84 1.40
CA GLU A 95 9.63 -17.74 0.45
C GLU A 95 8.65 -17.00 -0.47
N LEU A 96 7.89 -16.06 0.07
CA LEU A 96 6.94 -15.25 -0.70
C LEU A 96 7.66 -14.24 -1.61
N GLU A 97 8.75 -13.64 -1.15
CA GLU A 97 9.57 -12.76 -1.97
C GLU A 97 10.24 -13.52 -3.13
N ASP A 98 10.76 -14.72 -2.88
CA ASP A 98 11.35 -15.58 -3.92
C ASP A 98 10.29 -16.00 -4.96
N ALA A 99 9.09 -16.30 -4.51
CA ALA A 99 7.95 -16.56 -5.39
C ALA A 99 7.60 -15.32 -6.23
N ALA A 100 7.55 -14.12 -5.62
CA ALA A 100 7.29 -12.87 -6.33
C ALA A 100 8.34 -12.60 -7.41
N SER A 101 9.61 -12.77 -7.08
CA SER A 101 10.72 -12.63 -8.03
C SER A 101 10.59 -13.58 -9.22
N SER A 102 10.08 -14.81 -9.01
CA SER A 102 9.88 -15.80 -10.08
C SER A 102 8.78 -15.41 -11.08
N TYR A 103 7.92 -14.48 -10.70
CA TYR A 103 6.82 -13.98 -11.52
C TYR A 103 6.98 -12.51 -11.94
N ASP A 104 8.19 -11.94 -11.80
CA ASP A 104 8.47 -10.52 -12.10
C ASP A 104 7.49 -9.58 -11.37
N LEU A 105 7.26 -9.84 -10.07
CA LEU A 105 6.49 -8.99 -9.19
C LEU A 105 7.43 -8.26 -8.23
N ASP A 106 7.23 -6.96 -8.09
CA ASP A 106 7.83 -6.18 -7.01
C ASP A 106 7.17 -6.53 -5.66
N VAL A 107 7.89 -6.24 -4.58
CA VAL A 107 7.42 -6.48 -3.21
C VAL A 107 7.53 -5.20 -2.40
N LEU A 108 6.39 -4.72 -1.89
CA LEU A 108 6.33 -3.71 -0.83
C LEU A 108 6.29 -4.43 0.52
N VAL A 109 7.30 -4.21 1.36
CA VAL A 109 7.35 -4.78 2.70
C VAL A 109 6.82 -3.78 3.71
N GLU A 110 5.72 -4.12 4.38
CA GLU A 110 5.07 -3.27 5.37
C GLU A 110 5.56 -3.60 6.78
N VAL A 111 5.96 -2.56 7.53
CA VAL A 111 6.44 -2.65 8.91
C VAL A 111 5.73 -1.65 9.82
N HIS A 112 5.63 -1.97 11.13
CA HIS A 112 4.94 -1.17 12.14
C HIS A 112 5.81 -0.81 13.36
N ASN A 113 7.03 -1.30 13.41
CA ASN A 113 7.99 -1.06 14.50
C ASN A 113 9.40 -1.43 14.05
N GLU A 114 10.38 -1.11 14.91
CA GLU A 114 11.80 -1.33 14.65
C GLU A 114 12.16 -2.81 14.46
N ILE A 115 11.57 -3.71 15.25
CA ILE A 115 11.84 -5.16 15.15
C ILE A 115 11.39 -5.68 13.77
N GLU A 116 10.24 -5.25 13.29
CA GLU A 116 9.75 -5.60 11.96
C GLU A 116 10.62 -4.99 10.86
N LEU A 117 11.11 -3.76 11.05
CA LEU A 117 12.00 -3.09 10.12
C LEU A 117 13.34 -3.83 9.99
N GLU A 118 13.97 -4.24 11.09
CA GLU A 118 15.19 -5.05 11.08
C GLU A 118 15.00 -6.40 10.37
N ARG A 119 13.83 -7.03 10.53
CA ARG A 119 13.48 -8.26 9.83
C ARG A 119 13.30 -8.01 8.32
N ALA A 120 12.69 -6.88 7.94
CA ALA A 120 12.48 -6.49 6.55
C ALA A 120 13.82 -6.34 5.79
N PHE A 121 14.89 -5.90 6.44
CA PHE A 121 16.22 -5.78 5.82
C PHE A 121 16.88 -7.11 5.44
N ARG A 122 16.32 -8.24 5.84
CA ARG A 122 16.77 -9.58 5.40
C ARG A 122 16.23 -9.96 4.03
N LEU A 123 15.25 -9.23 3.53
CA LEU A 123 14.67 -9.40 2.20
C LEU A 123 15.52 -8.68 1.14
N LYS A 124 15.37 -9.08 -0.11
CA LYS A 124 16.09 -8.52 -1.26
C LYS A 124 15.52 -7.19 -1.70
N THR A 125 14.20 -7.01 -1.53
CA THR A 125 13.50 -5.79 -1.92
C THR A 125 14.04 -4.58 -1.17
N LYS A 126 14.05 -3.44 -1.86
CA LYS A 126 14.42 -2.14 -1.30
C LYS A 126 13.21 -1.22 -1.15
N LEU A 127 12.00 -1.74 -1.31
CA LEU A 127 10.77 -0.98 -1.17
C LEU A 127 10.12 -1.30 0.19
N VAL A 128 10.21 -0.37 1.13
CA VAL A 128 9.72 -0.53 2.51
C VAL A 128 8.62 0.47 2.81
N GLY A 129 7.50 -0.02 3.33
CA GLY A 129 6.38 0.77 3.80
C GLY A 129 6.34 0.84 5.33
N ILE A 130 6.36 2.04 5.89
CA ILE A 130 6.08 2.25 7.31
C ILE A 130 4.60 2.57 7.46
N ASN A 131 3.86 1.65 8.09
CA ASN A 131 2.45 1.85 8.34
C ASN A 131 2.23 2.55 9.69
N ASN A 132 1.79 3.80 9.64
CA ASN A 132 1.47 4.63 10.81
C ASN A 132 0.26 4.14 11.60
N ARG A 133 -0.43 3.10 11.14
CA ARG A 133 -1.57 2.50 11.85
C ARG A 133 -1.12 1.29 12.66
N ASN A 134 -1.27 1.37 13.96
CA ASN A 134 -1.11 0.20 14.82
C ASN A 134 -2.23 -0.82 14.55
N LEU A 135 -1.88 -2.03 14.12
CA LEU A 135 -2.85 -3.05 13.72
C LEU A 135 -3.67 -3.61 14.89
N LYS A 136 -3.18 -3.50 16.14
CA LYS A 136 -3.89 -3.98 17.33
C LYS A 136 -4.88 -2.96 17.87
N THR A 137 -4.49 -1.69 17.93
CA THR A 137 -5.30 -0.61 18.53
C THR A 137 -6.05 0.21 17.49
N LEU A 138 -5.73 0.07 16.21
CA LEU A 138 -6.20 0.85 15.07
C LEU A 138 -5.89 2.36 15.16
N LYS A 139 -5.13 2.80 16.17
CA LYS A 139 -4.66 4.17 16.29
C LYS A 139 -3.67 4.49 15.18
N VAL A 140 -3.70 5.72 14.71
CA VAL A 140 -2.80 6.23 13.66
C VAL A 140 -1.97 7.35 14.23
N ASP A 141 -0.64 7.27 14.05
CA ASP A 141 0.30 8.31 14.44
C ASP A 141 1.43 8.38 13.42
N ILE A 142 1.51 9.48 12.67
CA ILE A 142 2.54 9.69 11.64
C ILE A 142 3.94 9.86 12.22
N ALA A 143 4.08 10.07 13.52
CA ALA A 143 5.35 10.04 14.22
C ALA A 143 6.08 8.69 14.10
N MET A 144 5.36 7.59 13.83
CA MET A 144 5.96 6.28 13.56
C MET A 144 6.91 6.32 12.35
N THR A 145 6.50 6.98 11.26
CA THR A 145 7.40 7.17 10.11
C THR A 145 8.62 8.00 10.49
N GLU A 146 8.46 9.07 11.28
CA GLU A 146 9.59 9.92 11.73
C GLU A 146 10.58 9.16 12.61
N GLU A 147 10.09 8.26 13.45
CA GLU A 147 10.91 7.43 14.33
C GLU A 147 11.72 6.37 13.55
N LEU A 148 11.11 5.73 12.57
CA LEU A 148 11.71 4.61 11.85
C LEU A 148 12.52 5.05 10.62
N ALA A 149 12.12 6.11 9.93
CA ALA A 149 12.75 6.56 8.70
C ALA A 149 14.28 6.77 8.81
N PRO A 150 14.82 7.38 9.88
CA PRO A 150 16.26 7.54 10.05
C PRO A 150 17.07 6.23 10.14
N LYS A 151 16.38 5.10 10.40
CA LYS A 151 16.98 3.76 10.50
C LYS A 151 17.00 3.03 9.16
N VAL A 152 16.28 3.54 8.15
CA VAL A 152 16.21 2.95 6.81
C VAL A 152 17.46 3.38 6.01
N PRO A 153 18.22 2.43 5.41
CA PRO A 153 19.36 2.78 4.59
C PRO A 153 18.98 3.64 3.37
N PHE A 154 19.88 4.51 2.93
CA PHE A 154 19.63 5.50 1.88
C PHE A 154 19.32 4.91 0.49
N ASP A 155 19.68 3.65 0.26
CA ASP A 155 19.40 2.92 -0.98
C ASP A 155 18.01 2.27 -1.03
N TYR A 156 17.19 2.49 0.02
CA TYR A 156 15.81 2.03 0.06
C TYR A 156 14.84 3.12 -0.41
N ILE A 157 13.73 2.68 -1.01
CA ILE A 157 12.58 3.52 -1.29
C ILE A 157 11.60 3.39 -0.12
N LEU A 158 11.40 4.50 0.58
CA LEU A 158 10.57 4.54 1.77
C LEU A 158 9.17 5.09 1.46
N VAL A 159 8.16 4.29 1.79
CA VAL A 159 6.74 4.63 1.64
C VAL A 159 6.13 4.89 3.02
N SER A 160 5.50 6.05 3.23
CA SER A 160 4.68 6.30 4.42
C SER A 160 3.23 5.93 4.14
N GLU A 161 2.64 5.13 5.03
CA GLU A 161 1.28 4.62 4.87
C GLU A 161 0.39 5.00 6.05
N SER A 162 -0.87 5.31 5.77
CA SER A 162 -1.89 5.70 6.75
C SER A 162 -1.66 7.07 7.41
N GLY A 163 -2.75 7.77 7.71
CA GLY A 163 -2.70 9.03 8.48
C GLY A 163 -2.30 10.27 7.70
N LEU A 164 -2.22 10.19 6.39
CA LEU A 164 -1.85 11.30 5.52
C LEU A 164 -3.13 11.94 4.95
N TYR A 165 -3.43 13.17 5.35
CA TYR A 165 -4.66 13.88 4.99
C TYR A 165 -4.42 15.24 4.33
N ALA A 166 -3.23 15.83 4.49
CA ALA A 166 -2.88 17.15 3.98
C ALA A 166 -1.46 17.17 3.40
N LYS A 167 -1.20 18.17 2.54
CA LYS A 167 0.16 18.43 2.01
C LYS A 167 1.21 18.59 3.10
N SER A 168 0.84 19.21 4.22
CA SER A 168 1.73 19.34 5.37
C SER A 168 2.19 17.99 5.93
N ASP A 169 1.32 16.97 5.85
CA ASP A 169 1.70 15.62 6.27
C ASP A 169 2.74 15.03 5.31
N LEU A 170 2.53 15.22 3.99
CA LEU A 170 3.49 14.75 2.98
C LEU A 170 4.84 15.47 3.12
N ALA A 171 4.84 16.78 3.28
CA ALA A 171 6.06 17.56 3.51
C ALA A 171 6.79 17.12 4.78
N ARG A 172 6.06 16.83 5.84
CA ARG A 172 6.59 16.31 7.10
C ARG A 172 7.25 14.93 6.91
N MET A 173 6.62 14.02 6.18
CA MET A 173 7.20 12.71 5.87
C MET A 173 8.41 12.82 4.93
N ALA A 174 8.35 13.69 3.93
CA ALA A 174 9.46 13.94 3.02
C ALA A 174 10.69 14.49 3.75
N SER A 175 10.51 15.29 4.80
CA SER A 175 11.62 15.85 5.60
C SER A 175 12.45 14.78 6.32
N VAL A 176 11.91 13.57 6.50
CA VAL A 176 12.62 12.41 7.08
C VAL A 176 12.96 11.34 6.04
N GLY A 177 12.84 11.65 4.74
CA GLY A 177 13.24 10.77 3.64
C GLY A 177 12.13 9.88 3.06
N ALA A 178 10.91 9.92 3.61
CA ALA A 178 9.78 9.20 3.03
C ALA A 178 9.13 10.03 1.91
N ASN A 179 9.54 9.77 0.66
CA ASN A 179 9.11 10.51 -0.52
C ASN A 179 8.01 9.78 -1.33
N CYS A 180 7.60 8.60 -0.90
CA CYS A 180 6.49 7.86 -1.46
C CYS A 180 5.38 7.74 -0.42
N PHE A 181 4.11 7.81 -0.88
CA PHE A 181 2.96 7.88 0.02
C PHE A 181 1.86 6.94 -0.44
N LEU A 182 1.36 6.10 0.47
CA LEU A 182 0.20 5.26 0.22
C LEU A 182 -1.03 5.86 0.94
N ILE A 183 -1.91 6.48 0.16
CA ILE A 183 -3.05 7.24 0.65
C ILE A 183 -4.35 6.63 0.12
N GLY A 184 -5.23 6.20 1.01
CA GLY A 184 -6.52 5.60 0.62
C GLY A 184 -7.71 6.35 1.22
N GLU A 185 -7.79 6.43 2.55
CA GLU A 185 -8.98 6.97 3.24
C GLU A 185 -9.25 8.43 2.88
N ALA A 186 -8.22 9.27 2.86
CA ALA A 186 -8.35 10.70 2.57
C ALA A 186 -9.01 10.94 1.21
N PHE A 187 -8.59 10.20 0.18
CA PHE A 187 -9.15 10.33 -1.16
C PHE A 187 -10.52 9.65 -1.31
N MET A 188 -10.70 8.46 -0.73
CA MET A 188 -11.97 7.73 -0.84
C MET A 188 -13.17 8.43 -0.21
N ARG A 189 -12.94 9.38 0.71
CA ARG A 189 -13.97 10.22 1.32
C ARG A 189 -14.43 11.38 0.44
N GLN A 190 -13.67 11.73 -0.58
CA GLN A 190 -13.96 12.86 -1.45
C GLN A 190 -14.91 12.45 -2.57
N GLU A 191 -15.85 13.31 -2.95
CA GLU A 191 -16.71 13.08 -4.11
C GLU A 191 -15.90 13.02 -5.39
N ASN A 192 -15.01 13.99 -5.58
CA ASN A 192 -14.10 14.08 -6.73
C ASN A 192 -12.68 13.67 -6.31
N VAL A 193 -12.34 12.40 -6.57
CA VAL A 193 -11.04 11.84 -6.24
C VAL A 193 -9.92 12.44 -7.10
N GLU A 194 -10.19 12.74 -8.36
CA GLU A 194 -9.23 13.39 -9.26
C GLU A 194 -8.75 14.72 -8.70
N LEU A 195 -9.70 15.60 -8.33
CA LEU A 195 -9.38 16.91 -7.75
C LEU A 195 -8.64 16.75 -6.42
N ALA A 196 -9.05 15.80 -5.60
CA ALA A 196 -8.41 15.56 -4.30
C ALA A 196 -6.93 15.13 -4.45
N VAL A 197 -6.65 14.25 -5.41
CA VAL A 197 -5.27 13.83 -5.71
C VAL A 197 -4.45 15.00 -6.25
N LYS A 198 -4.96 15.75 -7.23
CA LYS A 198 -4.29 16.98 -7.76
C LYS A 198 -3.96 17.94 -6.63
N THR A 199 -4.95 18.29 -5.81
CA THR A 199 -4.77 19.24 -4.69
C THR A 199 -3.73 18.72 -3.68
N MET A 200 -3.58 17.44 -3.50
CA MET A 200 -2.59 16.85 -2.59
C MET A 200 -1.18 16.92 -3.17
N LEU A 201 -1.02 16.87 -4.50
CA LEU A 201 0.27 16.85 -5.19
C LEU A 201 0.79 18.24 -5.57
N ASP A 202 -0.12 19.20 -5.92
CA ASP A 202 0.22 20.60 -6.25
C ASP A 202 0.77 21.38 -5.05
#